data_b07b33d5d9977e8c4858e8f6276d9add
#
_entry.id   b07b33d5d9977e8c4858e8f6276d9add
#
_cell.length_a   1.000
_cell.length_b   1.000
_cell.length_c   1.000
_cell.angle_alpha   90.00
_cell.angle_beta   90.00
_cell.angle_gamma   90.00
#
_symmetry.space_group_name_H-M   'P 1'
#
loop_
_entity.id
_entity.type
_entity.pdbx_description
1 polymer ?
#
loop_
_entity_poly.entity_id
_entity_poly.type
_entity_poly.pdbx_seq_one_letter_code
_entity_poly.pdbx_strand_id
1 'polypeptide(L)'
;MLLAVGFALAATAQNNATGVVYDDANRNAERDSGETGIPGVCVSNGRDVVQTDAEGRWTLPVDDDTILFVVKPEDWMTPVNEDQIPRFFYIHKPAGSPELEAKGVAPTGPLPSSIDFPLYKREEPDQYSILLFGDPQARGLREVNFISHDVVEECIGTDAKFGISLGDIVADDVNLFAEINGSIAQIGVPWYNTFGNHDNNRRAGGDEHSDETFERFYGPGSYAFEYGKVCYLVMDDVYFKPDGKYEGRFTEDQLAFVKSYLATVPKDKLIVMTMHIPIVRCHGRDEMFTILAEHPHTFTISAHAHEQLNLLLGEDMG
;
A
#
# COMPACT_ATOMS: atom_id res chain seq x y z
N MET A 1 8.26 14.82 -57.03
CA MET A 1 7.22 13.87 -56.50
C MET A 1 7.65 13.47 -55.12
N LEU A 2 7.20 14.17 -54.08
CA LEU A 2 7.50 13.83 -52.68
C LEU A 2 6.50 12.80 -52.22
N LEU A 3 6.99 11.60 -51.82
CA LEU A 3 6.19 10.63 -51.09
C LEU A 3 6.14 11.05 -49.60
N ALA A 4 4.97 11.42 -49.16
CA ALA A 4 4.70 11.56 -47.70
C ALA A 4 4.43 10.16 -47.14
N VAL A 5 5.35 9.64 -46.33
CA VAL A 5 5.11 8.44 -45.51
C VAL A 5 4.39 8.88 -44.25
N GLY A 6 3.09 8.63 -44.21
CA GLY A 6 2.29 8.81 -43.02
C GLY A 6 2.57 7.67 -42.04
N PHE A 7 3.18 7.99 -40.88
CA PHE A 7 3.19 7.10 -39.73
C PHE A 7 1.81 7.17 -39.08
N ALA A 8 1.02 6.12 -39.22
CA ALA A 8 -0.16 5.90 -38.37
C ALA A 8 0.34 5.44 -37.00
N LEU A 9 0.24 6.29 -35.97
CA LEU A 9 0.30 5.83 -34.59
C LEU A 9 -0.92 4.92 -34.38
N ALA A 10 -0.68 3.61 -34.21
CA ALA A 10 -1.69 2.72 -33.70
C ALA A 10 -1.93 3.14 -32.22
N ALA A 11 -3.09 3.68 -31.93
CA ALA A 11 -3.56 3.81 -30.55
C ALA A 11 -3.71 2.37 -30.02
N THR A 12 -2.85 1.96 -29.12
CA THR A 12 -3.04 0.71 -28.35
C THR A 12 -4.33 0.90 -27.57
N ALA A 13 -5.31 0.01 -27.75
CA ALA A 13 -6.51 0.02 -26.93
C ALA A 13 -6.06 -0.15 -25.46
N GLN A 14 -6.37 0.82 -24.63
CA GLN A 14 -6.07 0.78 -23.20
C GLN A 14 -6.92 -0.35 -22.60
N ASN A 15 -6.27 -1.33 -21.97
CA ASN A 15 -6.97 -2.38 -21.26
C ASN A 15 -7.60 -1.80 -20.00
N ASN A 16 -8.83 -2.20 -19.70
CA ASN A 16 -9.50 -1.80 -18.47
C ASN A 16 -9.81 -3.04 -17.63
N ALA A 17 -9.52 -2.98 -16.35
CA ALA A 17 -10.03 -3.89 -15.35
C ALA A 17 -11.40 -3.39 -14.86
N THR A 18 -12.26 -4.32 -14.52
CA THR A 18 -13.58 -4.06 -13.95
C THR A 18 -13.84 -5.00 -12.79
N GLY A 19 -14.70 -4.61 -11.86
CA GLY A 19 -15.09 -5.46 -10.75
C GLY A 19 -16.18 -4.85 -9.89
N VAL A 20 -16.41 -5.47 -8.76
CA VAL A 20 -17.41 -5.04 -7.78
C VAL A 20 -16.79 -5.03 -6.40
N VAL A 21 -17.00 -3.96 -5.65
CA VAL A 21 -16.79 -3.97 -4.20
C VAL A 21 -18.11 -4.38 -3.55
N TYR A 22 -18.13 -5.42 -2.72
CA TYR A 22 -19.36 -6.01 -2.20
C TYR A 22 -19.31 -6.29 -0.70
N ASP A 23 -20.51 -6.35 -0.08
CA ASP A 23 -20.71 -6.72 1.32
C ASP A 23 -20.64 -8.24 1.45
N ASP A 24 -19.47 -8.76 1.84
CA ASP A 24 -19.21 -10.17 2.13
C ASP A 24 -19.77 -10.52 3.51
N ALA A 25 -21.09 -10.71 3.56
CA ALA A 25 -21.83 -10.89 4.81
C ALA A 25 -21.45 -12.18 5.55
N ASN A 26 -21.05 -13.23 4.83
CA ASN A 26 -20.66 -14.52 5.40
C ASN A 26 -19.13 -14.69 5.58
N ARG A 27 -18.33 -13.70 5.10
CA ARG A 27 -16.88 -13.60 5.24
C ARG A 27 -16.11 -14.78 4.62
N ASN A 28 -16.60 -15.27 3.47
CA ASN A 28 -15.91 -16.34 2.74
C ASN A 28 -14.99 -15.82 1.62
N ALA A 29 -14.98 -14.50 1.38
CA ALA A 29 -14.24 -13.81 0.31
C ALA A 29 -14.63 -14.24 -1.11
N GLU A 30 -15.81 -14.83 -1.27
CA GLU A 30 -16.43 -15.20 -2.54
C GLU A 30 -17.74 -14.43 -2.68
N ARG A 31 -18.01 -13.85 -3.85
CA ARG A 31 -19.24 -13.10 -4.08
C ARG A 31 -20.41 -14.03 -4.31
N ASP A 32 -21.22 -14.22 -3.29
CA ASP A 32 -22.41 -15.07 -3.31
C ASP A 32 -23.66 -14.39 -3.88
N SER A 33 -24.63 -15.23 -4.28
CA SER A 33 -25.94 -14.74 -4.71
C SER A 33 -26.67 -14.07 -3.55
N GLY A 34 -26.95 -12.77 -3.71
CA GLY A 34 -27.64 -11.96 -2.69
C GLY A 34 -26.71 -10.97 -1.96
N GLU A 35 -25.42 -11.08 -2.13
CA GLU A 35 -24.47 -10.09 -1.64
C GLU A 35 -24.49 -8.84 -2.52
N THR A 36 -24.66 -7.70 -1.88
CA THR A 36 -24.89 -6.43 -2.56
C THR A 36 -23.59 -5.66 -2.76
N GLY A 37 -23.48 -4.98 -3.89
CA GLY A 37 -22.40 -4.04 -4.11
C GLY A 37 -22.47 -2.85 -3.13
N ILE A 38 -21.31 -2.29 -2.80
CA ILE A 38 -21.15 -1.15 -1.89
C ILE A 38 -20.85 0.09 -2.73
N PRO A 39 -21.74 1.11 -2.75
CA PRO A 39 -21.52 2.33 -3.51
C PRO A 39 -20.53 3.27 -2.81
N GLY A 40 -19.85 4.12 -3.60
CA GLY A 40 -19.00 5.22 -3.10
C GLY A 40 -17.65 4.77 -2.53
N VAL A 41 -17.27 3.50 -2.67
CA VAL A 41 -15.97 2.99 -2.23
C VAL A 41 -14.90 3.34 -3.26
N CYS A 42 -13.77 3.88 -2.80
CA CYS A 42 -12.65 4.19 -3.66
C CYS A 42 -11.89 2.92 -4.06
N VAL A 43 -11.56 2.80 -5.35
CA VAL A 43 -10.68 1.78 -5.94
C VAL A 43 -9.60 2.50 -6.73
N SER A 44 -8.37 2.00 -6.69
CA SER A 44 -7.22 2.63 -7.35
C SER A 44 -6.38 1.60 -8.11
N ASN A 45 -5.64 2.10 -9.09
CA ASN A 45 -4.57 1.39 -9.81
C ASN A 45 -3.16 1.91 -9.44
N GLY A 46 -3.05 2.62 -8.31
CA GLY A 46 -1.80 3.25 -7.88
C GLY A 46 -1.59 4.69 -8.39
N ARG A 47 -2.45 5.17 -9.31
CA ARG A 47 -2.46 6.52 -9.87
C ARG A 47 -3.85 7.14 -9.87
N ASP A 48 -4.76 6.48 -10.59
CA ASP A 48 -6.14 6.94 -10.72
C ASP A 48 -6.99 6.36 -9.59
N VAL A 49 -7.96 7.13 -9.12
CA VAL A 49 -8.94 6.72 -8.11
C VAL A 49 -10.33 6.91 -8.66
N VAL A 50 -11.16 5.88 -8.58
CA VAL A 50 -12.58 5.94 -8.92
C VAL A 50 -13.43 5.52 -7.73
N GLN A 51 -14.65 6.04 -7.65
CA GLN A 51 -15.63 5.58 -6.69
C GLN A 51 -16.59 4.59 -7.35
N THR A 52 -16.96 3.55 -6.62
CA THR A 52 -17.95 2.56 -7.09
C THR A 52 -19.32 3.21 -7.33
N ASP A 53 -20.04 2.70 -8.34
CA ASP A 53 -21.41 3.09 -8.66
C ASP A 53 -22.44 2.55 -7.64
N ALA A 54 -23.73 2.76 -7.91
CA ALA A 54 -24.83 2.32 -7.04
C ALA A 54 -24.88 0.79 -6.82
N GLU A 55 -24.32 0.02 -7.73
CA GLU A 55 -24.22 -1.45 -7.68
C GLU A 55 -22.84 -1.94 -7.24
N GLY A 56 -21.98 -1.04 -6.75
CA GLY A 56 -20.63 -1.35 -6.30
C GLY A 56 -19.61 -1.58 -7.41
N ARG A 57 -19.94 -1.26 -8.67
CA ARG A 57 -19.06 -1.52 -9.83
C ARG A 57 -18.02 -0.43 -9.98
N TRP A 58 -16.86 -0.84 -10.47
CA TRP A 58 -15.76 0.05 -10.80
C TRP A 58 -15.07 -0.34 -12.11
N THR A 59 -14.35 0.59 -12.70
CA THR A 59 -13.53 0.38 -13.91
C THR A 59 -12.30 1.28 -13.85
N LEU A 60 -11.12 0.71 -14.08
CA LEU A 60 -9.83 1.41 -14.11
C LEU A 60 -8.95 0.91 -15.27
N PRO A 61 -8.13 1.78 -15.85
CA PRO A 61 -7.10 1.36 -16.81
C PRO A 61 -6.02 0.52 -16.13
N VAL A 62 -5.49 -0.46 -16.89
CA VAL A 62 -4.39 -1.32 -16.45
C VAL A 62 -3.39 -1.54 -17.57
N ASP A 63 -2.17 -1.80 -17.20
CA ASP A 63 -1.10 -2.38 -18.03
C ASP A 63 -0.66 -3.72 -17.45
N ASP A 64 0.43 -4.29 -17.97
CA ASP A 64 0.91 -5.62 -17.58
C ASP A 64 1.66 -5.63 -16.23
N ASP A 65 1.73 -4.50 -15.53
CA ASP A 65 2.32 -4.36 -14.20
C ASP A 65 1.50 -3.39 -13.35
N THR A 66 0.28 -3.76 -13.03
CA THR A 66 -0.65 -2.92 -12.28
C THR A 66 -1.16 -3.64 -11.04
N ILE A 67 -1.09 -2.99 -9.89
CA ILE A 67 -1.76 -3.45 -8.69
C ILE A 67 -3.03 -2.63 -8.47
N LEU A 68 -4.16 -3.32 -8.53
CA LEU A 68 -5.49 -2.75 -8.25
C LEU A 68 -5.84 -2.97 -6.79
N PHE A 69 -6.36 -1.97 -6.12
CA PHE A 69 -6.72 -2.11 -4.72
C PHE A 69 -7.94 -1.28 -4.34
N VAL A 70 -8.68 -1.81 -3.37
CA VAL A 70 -9.78 -1.09 -2.73
C VAL A 70 -9.24 -0.31 -1.53
N VAL A 71 -9.61 0.97 -1.42
CA VAL A 71 -9.39 1.75 -0.21
C VAL A 71 -10.46 1.36 0.79
N LYS A 72 -10.08 0.62 1.84
CA LYS A 72 -10.99 0.19 2.89
C LYS A 72 -11.66 1.42 3.53
N PRO A 73 -12.99 1.58 3.42
CA PRO A 73 -13.66 2.72 4.04
C PRO A 73 -13.90 2.51 5.54
N GLU A 74 -14.26 3.59 6.23
CA GLU A 74 -14.71 3.58 7.63
C GLU A 74 -15.84 2.57 7.86
N ASP A 75 -15.84 1.89 9.00
CA ASP A 75 -16.81 0.85 9.41
C ASP A 75 -16.87 -0.40 8.51
N TRP A 76 -15.84 -0.62 7.71
CA TRP A 76 -15.65 -1.82 6.93
C TRP A 76 -14.29 -2.45 7.19
N MET A 77 -14.18 -3.74 6.95
CA MET A 77 -12.93 -4.50 7.02
C MET A 77 -12.72 -5.30 5.75
N THR A 78 -11.45 -5.44 5.37
CA THR A 78 -11.02 -6.40 4.37
C THR A 78 -10.74 -7.76 5.03
N PRO A 79 -10.85 -8.88 4.33
CA PRO A 79 -10.28 -10.15 4.80
C PRO A 79 -8.78 -10.00 5.10
N VAL A 80 -8.28 -10.83 6.00
CA VAL A 80 -6.84 -10.97 6.26
C VAL A 80 -6.41 -12.40 5.93
N ASN A 81 -5.15 -12.59 5.58
CA ASN A 81 -4.58 -13.92 5.43
C ASN A 81 -4.19 -14.51 6.81
N GLU A 82 -3.54 -15.68 6.81
CA GLU A 82 -3.06 -16.37 8.02
C GLU A 82 -2.03 -15.55 8.81
N ASP A 83 -1.27 -14.68 8.13
CA ASP A 83 -0.31 -13.75 8.73
C ASP A 83 -0.93 -12.41 9.15
N GLN A 84 -2.26 -12.28 9.23
CA GLN A 84 -2.99 -11.06 9.55
C GLN A 84 -2.77 -9.91 8.55
N ILE A 85 -2.25 -10.18 7.35
CA ILE A 85 -2.04 -9.18 6.30
C ILE A 85 -3.36 -8.93 5.56
N PRO A 86 -3.85 -7.68 5.49
CA PRO A 86 -5.09 -7.34 4.80
C PRO A 86 -5.04 -7.67 3.30
N ARG A 87 -6.12 -8.28 2.80
CA ARG A 87 -6.28 -8.71 1.41
C ARG A 87 -7.21 -7.75 0.67
N PHE A 88 -6.66 -6.58 0.30
CA PHE A 88 -7.39 -5.47 -0.32
C PHE A 88 -6.97 -5.19 -1.76
N PHE A 89 -6.13 -6.04 -2.37
CA PHE A 89 -5.50 -5.80 -3.66
C PHE A 89 -5.56 -7.02 -4.59
N TYR A 90 -5.37 -6.75 -5.87
CA TYR A 90 -5.17 -7.72 -6.94
C TYR A 90 -3.97 -7.29 -7.80
N ILE A 91 -3.02 -8.18 -8.01
CA ILE A 91 -1.84 -7.92 -8.84
C ILE A 91 -2.12 -8.42 -10.25
N HIS A 92 -2.04 -7.55 -11.25
CA HIS A 92 -2.06 -7.88 -12.66
C HIS A 92 -0.65 -7.80 -13.23
N LYS A 93 0.02 -8.94 -13.27
CA LYS A 93 1.38 -9.13 -13.81
C LYS A 93 1.38 -10.43 -14.61
N PRO A 94 0.84 -10.41 -15.88
CA PRO A 94 0.56 -11.63 -16.66
C PRO A 94 1.74 -12.56 -16.80
N ALA A 95 2.93 -12.01 -17.02
CA ALA A 95 4.18 -12.78 -17.17
C ALA A 95 4.86 -13.09 -15.82
N GLY A 96 4.38 -12.49 -14.73
CA GLY A 96 5.05 -12.51 -13.43
C GLY A 96 6.26 -11.59 -13.37
N SER A 97 6.89 -11.53 -12.22
CA SER A 97 8.15 -10.82 -12.00
C SER A 97 9.28 -11.38 -12.85
N PRO A 98 10.29 -10.57 -13.22
CA PRO A 98 11.51 -11.09 -13.86
C PRO A 98 12.23 -12.07 -12.94
N GLU A 99 13.23 -12.78 -13.47
CA GLU A 99 14.08 -13.64 -12.67
C GLU A 99 14.97 -12.81 -11.74
N LEU A 100 14.71 -12.87 -10.44
CA LEU A 100 15.40 -12.14 -9.39
C LEU A 100 16.02 -13.11 -8.38
N GLU A 101 16.90 -12.60 -7.51
CA GLU A 101 17.57 -13.38 -6.46
C GLU A 101 16.55 -13.94 -5.44
N ALA A 102 15.54 -13.15 -5.09
CA ALA A 102 14.37 -13.58 -4.32
C ALA A 102 13.12 -13.61 -5.22
N LYS A 103 12.18 -14.49 -4.89
CA LYS A 103 10.98 -14.69 -5.70
C LYS A 103 10.03 -13.51 -5.60
N GLY A 104 9.77 -12.87 -6.73
CA GLY A 104 8.69 -11.90 -6.90
C GLY A 104 7.31 -12.54 -7.11
N VAL A 105 6.43 -11.82 -7.77
CA VAL A 105 5.06 -12.22 -8.11
C VAL A 105 5.08 -13.34 -9.17
N ALA A 106 4.32 -14.40 -8.94
CA ALA A 106 4.15 -15.44 -9.94
C ALA A 106 3.31 -14.93 -11.13
N PRO A 107 3.44 -15.51 -12.35
CA PRO A 107 2.58 -15.13 -13.46
C PRO A 107 1.10 -15.19 -13.09
N THR A 108 0.39 -14.07 -13.25
CA THR A 108 -1.04 -14.00 -12.94
C THR A 108 -1.92 -14.44 -14.10
N GLY A 109 -1.35 -14.54 -15.30
CA GLY A 109 -2.10 -14.83 -16.50
C GLY A 109 -2.93 -13.64 -17.01
N PRO A 110 -3.89 -13.89 -17.92
CA PRO A 110 -4.70 -12.82 -18.49
C PRO A 110 -5.62 -12.18 -17.44
N LEU A 111 -5.99 -10.93 -17.69
CA LEU A 111 -6.93 -10.19 -16.85
C LEU A 111 -8.25 -10.96 -16.71
N PRO A 112 -8.74 -11.23 -15.50
CA PRO A 112 -10.02 -11.88 -15.30
C PRO A 112 -11.19 -10.98 -15.72
N SER A 113 -12.34 -11.57 -15.97
CA SER A 113 -13.54 -10.83 -16.39
C SER A 113 -14.11 -9.90 -15.31
N SER A 114 -13.79 -10.15 -14.05
CA SER A 114 -14.14 -9.31 -12.90
C SER A 114 -13.10 -9.49 -11.81
N ILE A 115 -12.75 -8.39 -11.14
CA ILE A 115 -11.91 -8.37 -9.95
C ILE A 115 -12.77 -7.81 -8.82
N ASP A 116 -13.28 -8.70 -7.98
CA ASP A 116 -14.23 -8.35 -6.94
C ASP A 116 -13.52 -8.23 -5.60
N PHE A 117 -13.80 -7.14 -4.86
CA PHE A 117 -13.20 -6.87 -3.56
C PHE A 117 -14.23 -7.07 -2.44
N PRO A 118 -14.04 -8.10 -1.59
CA PRO A 118 -14.87 -8.34 -0.42
C PRO A 118 -14.60 -7.33 0.68
N LEU A 119 -15.66 -6.76 1.25
CA LEU A 119 -15.63 -6.00 2.49
C LEU A 119 -16.72 -6.50 3.41
N TYR A 120 -16.48 -6.54 4.71
CA TYR A 120 -17.52 -6.87 5.68
C TYR A 120 -17.66 -5.77 6.73
N LYS A 121 -18.88 -5.53 7.18
CA LYS A 121 -19.17 -4.49 8.17
C LYS A 121 -18.53 -4.79 9.51
N ARG A 122 -17.89 -3.77 10.07
CA ARG A 122 -17.34 -3.78 11.42
C ARG A 122 -17.36 -2.35 11.96
N GLU A 123 -18.14 -2.11 12.99
CA GLU A 123 -18.18 -0.84 13.68
C GLU A 123 -16.80 -0.48 14.26
N GLU A 124 -16.34 0.72 14.01
CA GLU A 124 -15.02 1.21 14.40
C GLU A 124 -15.16 2.33 15.43
N PRO A 125 -14.41 2.28 16.56
CA PRO A 125 -14.47 3.32 17.58
C PRO A 125 -13.75 4.59 17.13
N ASP A 126 -14.23 5.75 17.59
CA ASP A 126 -13.57 7.05 17.37
C ASP A 126 -12.22 7.18 18.12
N GLN A 127 -12.03 6.42 19.19
CA GLN A 127 -10.79 6.39 19.98
C GLN A 127 -10.24 4.98 20.01
N TYR A 128 -9.01 4.83 19.58
CA TYR A 128 -8.33 3.55 19.51
C TYR A 128 -6.81 3.72 19.57
N SER A 129 -6.12 2.63 19.84
CA SER A 129 -4.67 2.52 19.75
C SER A 129 -4.26 1.73 18.52
N ILE A 130 -3.10 2.02 17.99
CA ILE A 130 -2.42 1.26 16.93
C ILE A 130 -1.00 0.93 17.38
N LEU A 131 -0.42 -0.13 16.80
CA LEU A 131 0.99 -0.46 16.98
C LEU A 131 1.80 0.06 15.79
N LEU A 132 2.96 0.65 16.07
CA LEU A 132 3.89 1.11 15.05
C LEU A 132 5.25 0.46 15.31
N PHE A 133 5.74 -0.30 14.33
CA PHE A 133 7.11 -0.86 14.36
C PHE A 133 7.97 -0.10 13.36
N GLY A 134 8.97 0.62 13.86
CA GLY A 134 9.99 1.26 13.04
C GLY A 134 11.22 0.37 12.94
N ASP A 135 11.68 0.10 11.72
CA ASP A 135 12.95 -0.58 11.44
C ASP A 135 13.16 -1.91 12.23
N PRO A 136 12.26 -2.92 12.09
CA PRO A 136 12.49 -4.24 12.72
C PRO A 136 13.80 -4.89 12.27
N GLN A 137 14.16 -4.74 11.01
CA GLN A 137 15.48 -5.02 10.38
C GLN A 137 16.13 -6.35 10.80
N ALA A 138 15.37 -7.46 10.84
CA ALA A 138 15.94 -8.77 11.13
C ALA A 138 16.92 -9.23 10.04
N ARG A 139 18.16 -9.58 10.41
CA ARG A 139 19.21 -10.09 9.51
C ARG A 139 19.17 -11.60 9.31
N GLY A 140 18.34 -12.31 10.04
CA GLY A 140 18.21 -13.75 9.98
C GLY A 140 17.29 -14.30 11.06
N LEU A 141 17.01 -15.60 11.02
CA LEU A 141 16.07 -16.28 11.93
C LEU A 141 16.35 -16.02 13.42
N ARG A 142 17.61 -15.85 13.79
CA ARG A 142 17.96 -15.52 15.19
C ARG A 142 17.41 -14.18 15.63
N GLU A 143 17.46 -13.18 14.76
CA GLU A 143 16.96 -11.84 15.07
C GLU A 143 15.43 -11.80 14.96
N VAL A 144 14.83 -12.55 14.05
CA VAL A 144 13.38 -12.80 14.04
C VAL A 144 12.92 -13.35 15.39
N ASN A 145 13.65 -14.32 15.96
CA ASN A 145 13.33 -14.85 17.29
C ASN A 145 13.48 -13.80 18.40
N PHE A 146 14.44 -12.88 18.31
CA PHE A 146 14.55 -11.77 19.27
C PHE A 146 13.36 -10.84 19.18
N ILE A 147 12.97 -10.45 17.97
CA ILE A 147 11.77 -9.62 17.75
C ILE A 147 10.52 -10.34 18.29
N SER A 148 10.41 -11.66 18.06
CA SER A 148 9.30 -12.46 18.56
C SER A 148 9.18 -12.41 20.08
N HIS A 149 10.29 -12.65 20.79
CA HIS A 149 10.31 -12.74 22.26
C HIS A 149 10.35 -11.38 22.97
N ASP A 150 11.10 -10.43 22.39
CA ASP A 150 11.38 -9.17 23.10
C ASP A 150 10.37 -8.06 22.75
N VAL A 151 9.64 -8.21 21.62
CA VAL A 151 8.69 -7.18 21.14
C VAL A 151 7.29 -7.75 20.94
N VAL A 152 7.16 -8.82 20.13
CA VAL A 152 5.85 -9.36 19.74
C VAL A 152 5.12 -9.94 20.95
N GLU A 153 5.79 -10.73 21.80
CA GLU A 153 5.18 -11.34 23.01
C GLU A 153 4.58 -10.27 23.93
N GLU A 154 5.22 -9.11 24.07
CA GLU A 154 4.70 -8.01 24.90
C GLU A 154 3.47 -7.32 24.28
N CYS A 155 3.26 -7.47 22.96
CA CYS A 155 2.12 -6.92 22.25
C CYS A 155 0.91 -7.90 22.20
N ILE A 156 1.09 -9.18 22.55
CA ILE A 156 0.00 -10.17 22.55
C ILE A 156 -1.06 -9.78 23.59
N GLY A 157 -2.31 -9.74 23.16
CA GLY A 157 -3.43 -9.32 24.02
C GLY A 157 -3.62 -7.83 24.11
N THR A 158 -2.94 -7.05 23.26
CA THR A 158 -3.16 -5.61 23.09
C THR A 158 -4.61 -5.30 22.71
N ASP A 159 -5.09 -4.10 23.05
CA ASP A 159 -6.37 -3.55 22.60
C ASP A 159 -6.23 -2.74 21.29
N ALA A 160 -5.00 -2.64 20.72
CA ALA A 160 -4.75 -2.01 19.44
C ALA A 160 -5.61 -2.65 18.34
N LYS A 161 -6.03 -1.84 17.38
CA LYS A 161 -6.95 -2.27 16.33
C LYS A 161 -6.25 -2.82 15.10
N PHE A 162 -5.04 -2.37 14.87
CA PHE A 162 -4.13 -2.85 13.83
C PHE A 162 -2.69 -2.40 14.15
N GLY A 163 -1.74 -2.89 13.38
CA GLY A 163 -0.35 -2.43 13.40
C GLY A 163 0.14 -2.01 12.02
N ILE A 164 1.21 -1.22 12.00
CA ILE A 164 1.91 -0.79 10.79
C ILE A 164 3.43 -0.94 11.03
N SER A 165 4.11 -1.65 10.13
CA SER A 165 5.57 -1.58 9.99
C SER A 165 5.93 -0.38 9.11
N LEU A 166 6.81 0.48 9.59
CA LEU A 166 7.21 1.72 8.91
C LEU A 166 8.41 1.53 7.96
N GLY A 167 8.49 0.37 7.33
CA GLY A 167 9.59 -0.01 6.44
C GLY A 167 10.76 -0.66 7.18
N ASP A 168 11.74 -1.14 6.39
CA ASP A 168 12.89 -1.91 6.85
C ASP A 168 12.47 -3.09 7.74
N ILE A 169 11.50 -3.86 7.23
CA ILE A 169 10.94 -5.04 7.91
C ILE A 169 12.03 -6.08 8.12
N VAL A 170 12.88 -6.24 7.09
CA VAL A 170 14.08 -7.09 7.12
C VAL A 170 15.33 -6.26 6.83
N ALA A 171 16.50 -6.82 7.10
CA ALA A 171 17.78 -6.19 6.78
C ALA A 171 18.38 -6.85 5.53
N ASP A 172 17.84 -6.50 4.35
CA ASP A 172 18.31 -6.90 3.02
C ASP A 172 18.02 -8.36 2.59
N ASP A 173 17.51 -9.23 3.44
CA ASP A 173 17.10 -10.59 3.08
C ASP A 173 15.56 -10.71 3.06
N VAL A 174 14.97 -10.36 1.92
CA VAL A 174 13.50 -10.39 1.73
C VAL A 174 12.91 -11.82 1.77
N ASN A 175 13.75 -12.87 1.77
CA ASN A 175 13.26 -14.22 2.00
C ASN A 175 12.78 -14.43 3.45
N LEU A 176 13.14 -13.54 4.38
CA LEU A 176 12.68 -13.58 5.77
C LEU A 176 11.26 -13.00 5.98
N PHE A 177 10.61 -12.46 4.93
CA PHE A 177 9.26 -11.90 5.08
C PHE A 177 8.25 -12.91 5.65
N ALA A 178 8.32 -14.17 5.25
CA ALA A 178 7.40 -15.19 5.77
C ALA A 178 7.58 -15.41 7.28
N GLU A 179 8.82 -15.50 7.74
CA GLU A 179 9.16 -15.76 9.14
C GLU A 179 8.81 -14.57 10.05
N ILE A 180 9.12 -13.35 9.61
CA ILE A 180 8.79 -12.15 10.39
C ILE A 180 7.28 -11.91 10.44
N ASN A 181 6.57 -12.16 9.33
CA ASN A 181 5.12 -12.06 9.27
C ASN A 181 4.45 -13.07 10.20
N GLY A 182 4.87 -14.33 10.16
CA GLY A 182 4.36 -15.38 11.07
C GLY A 182 4.62 -15.06 12.54
N SER A 183 5.72 -14.34 12.85
CA SER A 183 5.98 -13.85 14.19
C SER A 183 5.02 -12.72 14.57
N ILE A 184 4.92 -11.65 13.77
CA ILE A 184 4.05 -10.50 14.03
C ILE A 184 2.58 -10.90 14.09
N ALA A 185 2.14 -11.85 13.27
CA ALA A 185 0.77 -12.35 13.25
C ALA A 185 0.27 -12.88 14.62
N GLN A 186 1.18 -13.28 15.51
CA GLN A 186 0.83 -13.74 16.86
C GLN A 186 0.21 -12.64 17.73
N ILE A 187 0.41 -11.37 17.39
CA ILE A 187 -0.25 -10.23 18.03
C ILE A 187 -1.78 -10.33 17.84
N GLY A 188 -2.23 -10.89 16.69
CA GLY A 188 -3.64 -11.18 16.41
C GLY A 188 -4.45 -9.98 15.91
N VAL A 189 -3.80 -8.93 15.38
CA VAL A 189 -4.45 -7.76 14.77
C VAL A 189 -4.05 -7.63 13.31
N PRO A 190 -4.87 -7.03 12.42
CA PRO A 190 -4.48 -6.73 11.05
C PRO A 190 -3.17 -5.94 11.01
N TRP A 191 -2.27 -6.28 10.07
CA TRP A 191 -0.95 -5.68 10.00
C TRP A 191 -0.65 -5.14 8.60
N TYR A 192 -0.43 -3.83 8.52
CA TYR A 192 -0.07 -3.11 7.31
C TYR A 192 1.44 -2.92 7.23
N ASN A 193 1.96 -2.76 6.03
CA ASN A 193 3.41 -2.67 5.82
C ASN A 193 3.75 -1.51 4.87
N THR A 194 4.77 -0.75 5.22
CA THR A 194 5.41 0.27 4.40
C THR A 194 6.70 -0.32 3.84
N PHE A 195 7.05 0.01 2.61
CA PHE A 195 8.31 -0.40 1.99
C PHE A 195 9.48 0.42 2.54
N GLY A 196 10.59 -0.24 2.89
CA GLY A 196 11.82 0.38 3.33
C GLY A 196 13.00 0.05 2.43
N ASN A 197 14.11 0.78 2.58
CA ASN A 197 15.26 0.59 1.69
C ASN A 197 15.98 -0.76 1.86
N HIS A 198 15.75 -1.45 2.95
CA HIS A 198 16.26 -2.81 3.17
C HIS A 198 15.29 -3.91 2.72
N ASP A 199 14.07 -3.58 2.34
CA ASP A 199 13.04 -4.52 1.90
C ASP A 199 13.08 -4.81 0.39
N ASN A 200 14.13 -4.38 -0.30
CA ASN A 200 14.24 -4.41 -1.75
C ASN A 200 14.78 -5.72 -2.32
N ASN A 201 14.40 -6.01 -3.55
CA ASN A 201 15.03 -7.03 -4.37
C ASN A 201 16.42 -6.55 -4.80
N ARG A 202 17.45 -7.00 -4.12
CA ARG A 202 18.83 -6.64 -4.44
C ARG A 202 19.16 -6.97 -5.89
N ARG A 203 19.90 -6.06 -6.55
CA ARG A 203 20.31 -6.20 -7.96
C ARG A 203 19.18 -6.19 -8.97
N ALA A 204 18.02 -5.65 -8.62
CA ALA A 204 16.92 -5.46 -9.55
C ALA A 204 17.24 -4.51 -10.73
N GLY A 205 18.34 -3.76 -10.63
CA GLY A 205 18.81 -2.88 -11.72
C GLY A 205 18.18 -1.49 -11.72
N GLY A 206 17.35 -1.17 -10.74
CA GLY A 206 16.66 0.10 -10.58
C GLY A 206 15.36 -0.07 -9.82
N ASP A 207 14.56 0.96 -9.82
CA ASP A 207 13.30 1.05 -9.08
C ASP A 207 12.23 0.07 -9.56
N GLU A 208 12.08 -0.05 -10.87
CA GLU A 208 11.01 -0.80 -11.56
C GLU A 208 10.76 -2.23 -11.02
N HIS A 209 11.81 -2.87 -10.49
CA HIS A 209 11.73 -4.24 -9.96
C HIS A 209 12.30 -4.36 -8.54
N SER A 210 12.43 -3.24 -7.85
CA SER A 210 13.02 -3.23 -6.50
C SER A 210 12.11 -3.82 -5.43
N ASP A 211 10.82 -3.83 -5.65
CA ASP A 211 9.77 -4.18 -4.70
C ASP A 211 8.98 -5.47 -5.02
N GLU A 212 9.38 -6.22 -6.04
CA GLU A 212 8.68 -7.41 -6.54
C GLU A 212 8.38 -8.48 -5.47
N THR A 213 9.30 -8.69 -4.52
CA THR A 213 9.06 -9.61 -3.40
C THR A 213 8.16 -8.98 -2.36
N PHE A 214 8.27 -7.67 -2.11
CA PHE A 214 7.37 -6.93 -1.23
C PHE A 214 5.93 -6.98 -1.78
N GLU A 215 5.72 -6.68 -3.05
CA GLU A 215 4.41 -6.76 -3.72
C GLU A 215 3.76 -8.14 -3.58
N ARG A 216 4.55 -9.20 -3.74
CA ARG A 216 4.09 -10.58 -3.59
C ARG A 216 3.47 -10.85 -2.22
N PHE A 217 4.03 -10.28 -1.14
CA PHE A 217 3.56 -10.48 0.24
C PHE A 217 2.48 -9.48 0.63
N TYR A 218 2.67 -8.20 0.30
CA TYR A 218 1.94 -7.08 0.87
C TYR A 218 1.07 -6.31 -0.13
N GLY A 219 1.26 -6.54 -1.42
CA GLY A 219 0.57 -5.79 -2.48
C GLY A 219 1.25 -4.45 -2.79
N PRO A 220 0.47 -3.39 -3.04
CA PRO A 220 1.03 -2.12 -3.48
C PRO A 220 1.92 -1.47 -2.41
N GLY A 221 3.04 -0.87 -2.83
CA GLY A 221 3.90 -0.09 -1.96
C GLY A 221 3.24 1.21 -1.48
N SER A 222 2.34 1.79 -2.31
CA SER A 222 1.59 3.00 -1.96
C SER A 222 0.08 2.73 -2.02
N TYR A 223 -0.62 2.98 -0.91
CA TYR A 223 -2.05 2.72 -0.78
C TYR A 223 -2.69 3.57 0.35
N ALA A 224 -4.01 3.44 0.51
CA ALA A 224 -4.73 4.09 1.58
C ALA A 224 -5.77 3.15 2.22
N PHE A 225 -6.14 3.44 3.44
CA PHE A 225 -7.28 2.85 4.13
C PHE A 225 -7.82 3.80 5.18
N GLU A 226 -9.07 3.63 5.57
CA GLU A 226 -9.68 4.39 6.64
C GLU A 226 -9.90 3.51 7.87
N TYR A 227 -9.80 4.11 9.05
CA TYR A 227 -10.23 3.50 10.31
C TYR A 227 -10.84 4.56 11.20
N GLY A 228 -12.09 4.42 11.57
CA GLY A 228 -12.85 5.47 12.24
C GLY A 228 -12.74 6.80 11.48
N LYS A 229 -12.46 7.87 12.19
CA LYS A 229 -12.34 9.22 11.60
C LYS A 229 -10.96 9.55 11.03
N VAL A 230 -10.13 8.54 10.79
CA VAL A 230 -8.76 8.71 10.29
C VAL A 230 -8.60 8.07 8.92
N CYS A 231 -8.01 8.81 8.01
CA CYS A 231 -7.52 8.32 6.73
C CYS A 231 -6.02 8.07 6.84
N TYR A 232 -5.60 6.85 6.59
CA TYR A 232 -4.20 6.45 6.55
C TYR A 232 -3.74 6.40 5.10
N LEU A 233 -2.65 7.11 4.80
CA LEU A 233 -1.89 7.01 3.56
C LEU A 233 -0.61 6.26 3.87
N VAL A 234 -0.38 5.14 3.25
CA VAL A 234 0.88 4.39 3.34
C VAL A 234 1.63 4.61 2.03
N MET A 235 2.83 5.17 2.11
CA MET A 235 3.58 5.59 0.94
C MET A 235 4.91 4.87 0.87
N ASP A 236 5.18 4.26 -0.28
CA ASP A 236 6.54 3.95 -0.67
C ASP A 236 7.23 5.25 -1.10
N ASP A 237 8.25 5.63 -0.38
CA ASP A 237 9.05 6.82 -0.67
C ASP A 237 10.53 6.48 -0.95
N VAL A 238 10.82 5.21 -1.18
CA VAL A 238 12.16 4.72 -1.48
C VAL A 238 12.32 4.52 -2.98
N TYR A 239 13.14 5.32 -3.62
CA TYR A 239 13.43 5.24 -5.04
C TYR A 239 14.83 4.70 -5.29
N PHE A 240 14.96 3.56 -5.97
CA PHE A 240 16.23 2.94 -6.30
C PHE A 240 16.78 3.39 -7.65
N LYS A 241 18.05 3.80 -7.65
CA LYS A 241 18.80 4.17 -8.85
C LYS A 241 19.44 2.92 -9.50
N PRO A 242 19.73 2.97 -10.82
CA PRO A 242 20.39 1.85 -11.49
C PRO A 242 21.76 1.48 -10.91
N ASP A 243 22.42 2.37 -10.17
CA ASP A 243 23.70 2.12 -9.49
C ASP A 243 23.54 1.46 -8.10
N GLY A 244 22.31 1.10 -7.74
CA GLY A 244 21.97 0.45 -6.45
C GLY A 244 21.87 1.40 -5.26
N LYS A 245 22.03 2.71 -5.48
CA LYS A 245 21.74 3.71 -4.45
C LYS A 245 20.26 4.03 -4.44
N TYR A 246 19.78 4.52 -3.32
CA TYR A 246 18.40 4.99 -3.18
C TYR A 246 18.36 6.46 -2.75
N GLU A 247 17.17 7.03 -2.85
CA GLU A 247 16.84 8.35 -2.31
C GLU A 247 15.36 8.36 -1.90
N GLY A 248 14.99 9.27 -1.00
CA GLY A 248 13.58 9.55 -0.72
C GLY A 248 12.96 10.28 -1.89
N ARG A 249 11.84 9.76 -2.43
CA ARG A 249 11.15 10.37 -3.59
C ARG A 249 9.68 9.96 -3.65
N PHE A 250 8.82 10.91 -3.95
CA PHE A 250 7.47 10.64 -4.42
C PHE A 250 7.44 10.74 -5.94
N THR A 251 6.92 9.72 -6.60
CA THR A 251 6.75 9.68 -8.06
C THR A 251 5.52 10.51 -8.49
N GLU A 252 5.44 10.83 -9.79
CA GLU A 252 4.28 11.54 -10.35
C GLU A 252 2.98 10.75 -10.15
N ASP A 253 3.03 9.42 -10.25
CA ASP A 253 1.86 8.56 -10.08
C ASP A 253 1.40 8.52 -8.62
N GLN A 254 2.31 8.45 -7.66
CA GLN A 254 2.00 8.54 -6.24
C GLN A 254 1.37 9.90 -5.87
N LEU A 255 1.92 11.00 -6.40
CA LEU A 255 1.35 12.34 -6.20
C LEU A 255 -0.06 12.43 -6.80
N ALA A 256 -0.26 11.85 -7.99
CA ALA A 256 -1.57 11.78 -8.64
C ALA A 256 -2.57 10.94 -7.83
N PHE A 257 -2.14 9.80 -7.31
CA PHE A 257 -2.94 8.93 -6.42
C PHE A 257 -3.39 9.70 -5.18
N VAL A 258 -2.45 10.28 -4.41
CA VAL A 258 -2.78 11.01 -3.17
C VAL A 258 -3.73 12.16 -3.46
N LYS A 259 -3.45 12.96 -4.50
CA LYS A 259 -4.31 14.08 -4.91
C LYS A 259 -5.72 13.61 -5.29
N SER A 260 -5.83 12.54 -6.09
CA SER A 260 -7.12 12.00 -6.55
C SER A 260 -7.92 11.41 -5.40
N TYR A 261 -7.26 10.66 -4.51
CA TYR A 261 -7.91 10.08 -3.34
C TYR A 261 -8.36 11.15 -2.35
N LEU A 262 -7.49 12.08 -1.95
CA LEU A 262 -7.82 13.12 -0.99
C LEU A 262 -8.90 14.09 -1.50
N ALA A 263 -9.10 14.21 -2.81
CA ALA A 263 -10.24 14.95 -3.36
C ALA A 263 -11.60 14.33 -3.00
N THR A 264 -11.65 13.04 -2.61
CA THR A 264 -12.87 12.35 -2.16
C THR A 264 -13.03 12.37 -0.64
N VAL A 265 -11.98 12.70 0.11
CA VAL A 265 -11.95 12.66 1.58
C VAL A 265 -12.47 13.99 2.16
N PRO A 266 -13.36 13.96 3.18
CA PRO A 266 -13.79 15.18 3.87
C PRO A 266 -12.61 15.97 4.48
N LYS A 267 -12.65 17.30 4.35
CA LYS A 267 -11.53 18.17 4.76
C LYS A 267 -11.28 18.21 6.28
N ASP A 268 -12.24 17.82 7.08
CA ASP A 268 -12.17 17.72 8.55
C ASP A 268 -11.66 16.35 9.04
N LYS A 269 -11.45 15.39 8.14
CA LYS A 269 -10.91 14.08 8.50
C LYS A 269 -9.41 14.19 8.82
N LEU A 270 -8.94 13.51 9.86
CA LEU A 270 -7.51 13.42 10.16
C LEU A 270 -6.81 12.56 9.08
N ILE A 271 -5.76 13.10 8.50
CA ILE A 271 -4.89 12.37 7.58
C ILE A 271 -3.63 11.95 8.34
N VAL A 272 -3.35 10.66 8.38
CA VAL A 272 -2.09 10.11 8.89
C VAL A 272 -1.34 9.49 7.71
N MET A 273 -0.22 10.11 7.32
CA MET A 273 0.62 9.60 6.25
C MET A 273 1.82 8.88 6.84
N THR A 274 1.95 7.61 6.54
CA THR A 274 3.09 6.78 6.94
C THR A 274 4.01 6.54 5.74
N MET A 275 5.30 6.59 5.97
CA MET A 275 6.36 6.36 4.99
C MET A 275 7.61 5.86 5.69
N HIS A 276 8.63 5.45 4.94
CA HIS A 276 9.88 5.00 5.55
C HIS A 276 10.85 6.17 5.79
N ILE A 277 11.21 6.89 4.74
CA ILE A 277 12.14 8.04 4.82
C ILE A 277 11.37 9.29 5.29
N PRO A 278 11.91 10.09 6.23
CA PRO A 278 11.23 11.32 6.64
C PRO A 278 10.91 12.25 5.46
N ILE A 279 9.67 12.69 5.34
CA ILE A 279 9.16 13.50 4.21
C ILE A 279 10.06 14.69 3.86
N VAL A 280 10.69 15.31 4.86
CA VAL A 280 11.60 16.46 4.68
C VAL A 280 12.87 16.09 3.89
N ARG A 281 13.18 14.81 3.73
CA ARG A 281 14.31 14.28 2.95
C ARG A 281 13.92 13.81 1.55
N CYS A 282 12.63 13.85 1.19
CA CYS A 282 12.12 13.31 -0.08
C CYS A 282 12.12 14.35 -1.20
N HIS A 283 12.44 13.93 -2.41
CA HIS A 283 12.13 14.65 -3.63
C HIS A 283 10.61 14.58 -3.88
N GLY A 284 10.03 15.63 -4.48
CA GLY A 284 8.57 15.74 -4.66
C GLY A 284 7.80 16.17 -3.40
N ARG A 285 8.48 16.38 -2.26
CA ARG A 285 7.85 16.79 -0.99
C ARG A 285 7.08 18.11 -1.09
N ASP A 286 7.55 19.09 -1.87
CA ASP A 286 6.91 20.40 -1.96
C ASP A 286 5.52 20.29 -2.63
N GLU A 287 5.40 19.40 -3.63
CA GLU A 287 4.11 19.08 -4.24
C GLU A 287 3.23 18.28 -3.28
N MET A 288 3.79 17.29 -2.57
CA MET A 288 3.08 16.55 -1.54
C MET A 288 2.56 17.47 -0.44
N PHE A 289 3.37 18.42 0.05
CA PHE A 289 2.92 19.42 1.02
C PHE A 289 1.80 20.29 0.48
N THR A 290 1.85 20.64 -0.81
CA THR A 290 0.77 21.40 -1.46
C THR A 290 -0.54 20.62 -1.47
N ILE A 291 -0.49 19.33 -1.75
CA ILE A 291 -1.67 18.44 -1.71
C ILE A 291 -2.20 18.31 -0.28
N LEU A 292 -1.32 18.03 0.68
CA LEU A 292 -1.69 17.83 2.09
C LEU A 292 -2.20 19.11 2.76
N ALA A 293 -1.74 20.30 2.34
CA ALA A 293 -2.19 21.58 2.87
C ALA A 293 -3.68 21.85 2.67
N GLU A 294 -4.33 21.14 1.73
CA GLU A 294 -5.78 21.19 1.57
C GLU A 294 -6.54 20.47 2.71
N HIS A 295 -5.84 19.67 3.53
CA HIS A 295 -6.35 18.94 4.69
C HIS A 295 -5.62 19.43 5.96
N PRO A 296 -6.21 20.37 6.72
CA PRO A 296 -5.53 21.05 7.84
C PRO A 296 -5.16 20.13 9.00
N HIS A 297 -5.76 18.93 9.04
CA HIS A 297 -5.49 17.91 10.06
C HIS A 297 -4.64 16.80 9.46
N THR A 298 -3.36 17.07 9.24
CA THR A 298 -2.42 16.09 8.68
C THR A 298 -1.25 15.85 9.62
N PHE A 299 -0.89 14.58 9.79
CA PHE A 299 0.24 14.13 10.56
C PHE A 299 1.06 13.11 9.74
N THR A 300 2.39 13.21 9.77
CA THR A 300 3.27 12.26 9.07
C THR A 300 4.10 11.47 10.07
N ILE A 301 4.29 10.18 9.82
CA ILE A 301 5.08 9.26 10.64
C ILE A 301 6.07 8.54 9.73
N SER A 302 7.33 8.51 10.12
CA SER A 302 8.38 7.80 9.39
C SER A 302 9.37 7.11 10.34
N ALA A 303 10.20 6.24 9.79
CA ALA A 303 11.27 5.52 10.47
C ALA A 303 12.65 5.90 9.89
N HIS A 304 13.47 4.96 9.45
CA HIS A 304 14.73 5.14 8.72
C HIS A 304 15.86 5.86 9.46
N ALA A 305 15.55 6.90 10.20
CA ALA A 305 16.60 7.72 10.85
C ALA A 305 17.17 7.08 12.12
N HIS A 306 16.49 6.05 12.68
CA HIS A 306 16.80 5.44 13.98
C HIS A 306 16.90 6.47 15.13
N GLU A 307 16.19 7.58 14.98
CA GLU A 307 16.16 8.68 15.94
C GLU A 307 14.70 9.11 16.17
N GLN A 308 14.36 9.40 17.42
CA GLN A 308 13.06 9.99 17.72
C GLN A 308 13.14 11.50 17.54
N LEU A 309 12.48 12.04 16.54
CA LEU A 309 12.41 13.46 16.22
C LEU A 309 10.97 13.88 15.98
N ASN A 310 10.57 15.00 16.59
CA ASN A 310 9.28 15.63 16.33
C ASN A 310 9.54 16.98 15.64
N LEU A 311 8.97 17.16 14.45
CA LEU A 311 9.07 18.39 13.67
C LEU A 311 7.66 18.98 13.51
N LEU A 312 7.53 20.27 13.80
CA LEU A 312 6.35 21.05 13.42
C LEU A 312 6.67 21.76 12.11
N LEU A 313 5.97 21.39 11.05
CA LEU A 313 6.09 22.02 9.74
C LEU A 313 5.06 23.16 9.68
N GLY A 314 5.51 24.40 9.62
CA GLY A 314 4.67 25.60 9.54
C GLY A 314 5.18 26.60 8.50
N GLU A 315 4.43 27.70 8.30
CA GLU A 315 4.74 28.73 7.30
C GLU A 315 6.13 29.39 7.47
N ASP A 316 6.76 29.25 8.64
CA ASP A 316 8.06 29.88 8.95
C ASP A 316 9.28 28.98 8.67
N MET A 317 9.09 27.83 8.03
CA MET A 317 10.15 26.89 7.64
C MET A 317 10.49 27.01 6.14
N GLY A 318 10.64 28.23 5.65
CA GLY A 318 11.09 28.54 4.30
C GLY A 318 12.62 28.57 4.17
#